data_ec10263afd3a1699a6246b612ab27cbe
#
_entry.id   ec10263afd3a1699a6246b612ab27cbe
#
_cell.length_a   1.000
_cell.length_b   1.000
_cell.length_c   1.000
_cell.angle_alpha   90.00
_cell.angle_beta   90.00
_cell.angle_gamma   90.00
#
_symmetry.space_group_name_H-M   'P 1'
#
loop_
_entity.id
_entity.type
_entity.pdbx_description
1 polymer ?
#
loop_
_entity_poly.entity_id
_entity_poly.type
_entity_poly.pdbx_seq_one_letter_code
_entity_poly.pdbx_strand_id
1 'polypeptide(L)'
;MANAFNANKVFNGTNGKVYIGDTEMAEAISLEAKVTLDKQEVNSVGVNGKQYKVVGMEGKGTIKLNKVSSFFIKGMSDAIKQNKQPEDVTIHSYIGENDAGEDATGSQEEVVLKGVQFDELPLINWETKKLGEESIGFTFTDYEVKGTVTYADEKWGSEN
;
A
#
# COMPACT_ATOMS: atom_id res chain seq x y z
N MET A 1 24.13 -1.26 -23.74
CA MET A 1 22.98 -1.51 -24.61
C MET A 1 21.73 -0.80 -24.10
N ALA A 2 21.03 -0.13 -24.96
CA ALA A 2 19.78 0.51 -24.58
C ALA A 2 18.74 -0.53 -24.21
N ASN A 3 18.02 -0.31 -23.13
CA ASN A 3 16.94 -1.18 -22.69
C ASN A 3 15.69 -0.89 -23.53
N ALA A 4 15.29 -1.87 -24.33
CA ALA A 4 14.03 -1.75 -25.05
C ALA A 4 12.86 -2.00 -24.08
N PHE A 5 11.89 -1.12 -24.10
CA PHE A 5 10.68 -1.29 -23.30
C PHE A 5 9.93 -2.54 -23.75
N ASN A 6 9.56 -3.37 -22.79
CA ASN A 6 8.78 -4.58 -23.04
C ASN A 6 7.48 -4.51 -22.24
N ALA A 7 6.37 -4.34 -22.94
CA ALA A 7 5.05 -4.20 -22.32
C ALA A 7 4.64 -5.42 -21.49
N ASN A 8 5.15 -6.60 -21.84
CA ASN A 8 4.84 -7.82 -21.11
C ASN A 8 5.45 -7.83 -19.69
N LYS A 9 6.39 -6.93 -19.41
CA LYS A 9 7.03 -6.82 -18.10
C LYS A 9 6.30 -5.86 -17.17
N VAL A 10 5.30 -5.17 -17.66
CA VAL A 10 4.48 -4.30 -16.81
C VAL A 10 3.66 -5.15 -15.87
N PHE A 11 3.67 -4.79 -14.58
CA PHE A 11 2.90 -5.52 -13.58
C PHE A 11 1.41 -5.46 -13.89
N ASN A 12 0.77 -6.62 -13.82
CA ASN A 12 -0.67 -6.73 -13.98
C ASN A 12 -1.31 -6.82 -12.59
N GLY A 13 -2.21 -5.89 -12.29
CA GLY A 13 -2.92 -5.86 -11.01
C GLY A 13 -3.69 -7.13 -10.68
N THR A 14 -4.04 -7.92 -11.68
CA THR A 14 -4.68 -9.23 -11.48
C THR A 14 -3.79 -10.19 -10.67
N ASN A 15 -2.48 -10.01 -10.72
CA ASN A 15 -1.53 -10.82 -9.98
C ASN A 15 -1.23 -10.27 -8.58
N GLY A 16 -1.89 -9.20 -8.18
CA GLY A 16 -1.73 -8.62 -6.85
C GLY A 16 -2.40 -9.46 -5.77
N LYS A 17 -1.78 -9.54 -4.59
CA LYS A 17 -2.34 -10.19 -3.41
C LYS A 17 -2.18 -9.28 -2.21
N VAL A 18 -3.16 -9.32 -1.32
CA VAL A 18 -3.19 -8.49 -0.11
C VAL A 18 -3.57 -9.35 1.08
N TYR A 19 -2.82 -9.19 2.17
CA TYR A 19 -3.13 -9.80 3.47
C TYR A 19 -3.29 -8.69 4.49
N ILE A 20 -4.37 -8.74 5.27
CA ILE A 20 -4.55 -7.87 6.43
C ILE A 20 -4.37 -8.74 7.67
N GLY A 21 -3.27 -8.50 8.40
CA GLY A 21 -2.86 -9.44 9.43
C GLY A 21 -2.53 -10.79 8.80
N ASP A 22 -3.19 -11.84 9.26
CA ASP A 22 -3.02 -13.19 8.72
C ASP A 22 -4.10 -13.59 7.70
N THR A 23 -5.01 -12.67 7.37
CA THR A 23 -6.16 -12.95 6.52
C THR A 23 -5.90 -12.47 5.09
N GLU A 24 -5.95 -13.38 4.13
CA GLU A 24 -5.90 -13.02 2.72
C GLU A 24 -7.21 -12.35 2.31
N MET A 25 -7.09 -11.20 1.67
CA MET A 25 -8.24 -10.45 1.17
C MET A 25 -8.44 -10.79 -0.31
N ALA A 26 -8.94 -11.98 -0.55
CA ALA A 26 -9.18 -12.46 -1.92
C ALA A 26 -10.21 -11.60 -2.68
N GLU A 27 -11.05 -10.91 -1.96
CA GLU A 27 -12.06 -9.99 -2.50
C GLU A 27 -11.51 -8.61 -2.87
N ALA A 28 -10.22 -8.37 -2.66
CA ALA A 28 -9.63 -7.06 -2.94
C ALA A 28 -9.67 -6.74 -4.43
N ILE A 29 -10.08 -5.51 -4.74
CA ILE A 29 -10.12 -4.99 -6.10
C ILE A 29 -8.88 -4.15 -6.37
N SER A 30 -8.51 -3.32 -5.40
CA SER A 30 -7.35 -2.45 -5.54
C SER A 30 -6.76 -2.10 -4.18
N LEU A 31 -5.48 -1.83 -4.18
CA LEU A 31 -4.76 -1.32 -3.02
C LEU A 31 -3.79 -0.25 -3.50
N GLU A 32 -3.84 0.91 -2.87
CA GLU A 32 -2.91 2.00 -3.12
C GLU A 32 -2.36 2.46 -1.79
N ALA A 33 -1.06 2.64 -1.72
CA ALA A 33 -0.41 3.21 -0.55
C ALA A 33 0.78 4.04 -1.00
N LYS A 34 1.01 5.16 -0.32
CA LYS A 34 2.12 6.04 -0.65
C LYS A 34 2.63 6.74 0.59
N VAL A 35 3.90 7.11 0.54
CA VAL A 35 4.55 7.92 1.56
C VAL A 35 4.77 9.31 0.98
N THR A 36 4.28 10.31 1.69
CA THR A 36 4.51 11.71 1.34
C THR A 36 5.58 12.24 2.28
N LEU A 37 6.61 12.85 1.71
CA LEU A 37 7.71 13.41 2.48
C LEU A 37 7.42 14.87 2.81
N ASP A 38 7.54 15.19 4.10
CA ASP A 38 7.43 16.57 4.57
C ASP A 38 8.78 17.25 4.40
N LYS A 39 8.83 18.26 3.55
CA LYS A 39 10.06 19.00 3.25
C LYS A 39 9.99 20.40 3.82
N GLN A 40 11.10 20.85 4.38
CA GLN A 40 11.27 22.20 4.85
C GLN A 40 12.33 22.91 4.02
N GLU A 41 12.03 24.12 3.58
CA GLU A 41 12.96 24.93 2.82
C GLU A 41 14.11 25.40 3.72
N VAL A 42 15.32 25.25 3.23
CA VAL A 42 16.54 25.71 3.91
C VAL A 42 17.22 26.75 3.03
N ASN A 43 17.38 27.94 3.57
CA ASN A 43 18.03 29.06 2.89
C ASN A 43 19.47 29.21 3.37
N SER A 44 20.38 29.43 2.44
CA SER A 44 21.79 29.66 2.73
C SER A 44 22.31 30.87 1.99
N VAL A 45 23.17 31.63 2.65
CA VAL A 45 23.83 32.78 2.04
C VAL A 45 24.71 32.34 0.88
N GLY A 46 24.58 33.01 -0.25
CA GLY A 46 25.37 32.71 -1.45
C GLY A 46 24.82 31.61 -2.33
N VAL A 47 23.67 31.03 -1.97
CA VAL A 47 23.01 29.99 -2.78
C VAL A 47 21.72 30.55 -3.34
N ASN A 48 21.61 30.61 -4.67
CA ASN A 48 20.41 31.13 -5.34
C ASN A 48 19.29 30.12 -5.45
N GLY A 49 19.62 28.82 -5.51
CA GLY A 49 18.63 27.76 -5.62
C GLY A 49 18.00 27.42 -4.29
N LYS A 50 16.70 27.11 -4.30
CA LYS A 50 16.00 26.65 -3.10
C LYS A 50 16.42 25.22 -2.76
N GLN A 51 16.75 24.99 -1.51
CA GLN A 51 17.10 23.68 -0.98
C GLN A 51 16.07 23.23 0.03
N TYR A 52 15.82 21.93 0.10
CA TYR A 52 14.80 21.37 0.99
C TYR A 52 15.39 20.24 1.81
N LYS A 53 14.98 20.18 3.06
CA LYS A 53 15.32 19.07 3.96
C LYS A 53 14.05 18.29 4.30
N VAL A 54 14.13 16.98 4.21
CA VAL A 54 13.03 16.11 4.63
C VAL A 54 13.01 16.07 6.16
N VAL A 55 11.90 16.47 6.76
CA VAL A 55 11.74 16.54 8.20
C VAL A 55 10.74 15.53 8.75
N GLY A 56 10.05 14.81 7.89
CA GLY A 56 9.10 13.78 8.29
C GLY A 56 8.50 13.06 7.12
N MET A 57 7.65 12.09 7.42
CA MET A 57 6.89 11.38 6.41
C MET A 57 5.47 11.11 6.89
N GLU A 58 4.56 10.95 5.94
CA GLU A 58 3.18 10.59 6.20
C GLU A 58 2.80 9.44 5.26
N GLY A 59 2.34 8.33 5.82
CA GLY A 59 1.88 7.20 5.05
C GLY A 59 0.37 7.15 4.97
N LYS A 60 -0.15 7.09 3.75
CA LYS A 60 -1.59 6.97 3.49
C LYS A 60 -1.86 5.98 2.39
N GLY A 61 -3.02 5.36 2.45
CA GLY A 61 -3.45 4.45 1.40
C GLY A 61 -4.96 4.27 1.40
N THR A 62 -5.41 3.53 0.41
CA THR A 62 -6.81 3.16 0.26
C THR A 62 -6.89 1.72 -0.23
N ILE A 63 -7.72 0.93 0.42
CA ILE A 63 -8.05 -0.41 -0.04
C ILE A 63 -9.51 -0.43 -0.52
N LYS A 64 -9.73 -1.08 -1.67
CA LYS A 64 -11.04 -1.26 -2.24
C LYS A 64 -11.28 -2.75 -2.43
N LEU A 65 -12.43 -3.22 -1.97
CA LEU A 65 -12.76 -4.64 -2.05
C LEU A 65 -14.25 -4.87 -2.27
N ASN A 66 -14.57 -6.04 -2.76
CA ASN A 66 -15.96 -6.48 -2.88
C ASN A 66 -16.50 -6.83 -1.48
N LYS A 67 -17.73 -6.44 -1.22
CA LYS A 67 -18.38 -6.73 0.05
C LYS A 67 -18.86 -8.18 0.08
N VAL A 68 -18.10 -9.03 0.76
CA VAL A 68 -18.45 -10.45 0.92
C VAL A 68 -18.58 -10.87 2.39
N SER A 69 -18.16 -10.03 3.32
CA SER A 69 -18.19 -10.35 4.74
C SER A 69 -18.27 -9.09 5.59
N SER A 70 -18.41 -9.28 6.88
CA SER A 70 -18.45 -8.20 7.86
C SER A 70 -17.08 -7.99 8.54
N PHE A 71 -15.99 -8.23 7.85
CA PHE A 71 -14.63 -8.21 8.40
C PHE A 71 -14.32 -6.93 9.16
N PHE A 72 -14.52 -5.76 8.51
CA PHE A 72 -14.20 -4.48 9.14
C PHE A 72 -15.17 -4.13 10.26
N ILE A 73 -16.45 -4.42 10.10
CA ILE A 73 -17.46 -4.18 11.14
C ILE A 73 -17.12 -4.96 12.40
N LYS A 74 -16.77 -6.22 12.25
CA LYS A 74 -16.40 -7.06 13.40
C LYS A 74 -15.13 -6.59 14.09
N GLY A 75 -14.14 -6.16 13.31
CA GLY A 75 -12.84 -5.78 13.85
C GLY A 75 -12.81 -4.41 14.52
N MET A 76 -13.68 -3.50 14.12
CA MET A 76 -13.58 -2.09 14.53
C MET A 76 -14.74 -1.61 15.39
N SER A 77 -15.92 -2.19 15.23
CA SER A 77 -17.13 -1.63 15.85
C SER A 77 -17.07 -1.58 17.38
N ASP A 78 -16.59 -2.64 18.01
CA ASP A 78 -16.53 -2.70 19.47
C ASP A 78 -15.56 -1.67 20.05
N ALA A 79 -14.41 -1.49 19.39
CA ALA A 79 -13.44 -0.49 19.83
C ALA A 79 -14.01 0.92 19.74
N ILE A 80 -14.69 1.22 18.64
CA ILE A 80 -15.31 2.53 18.43
C ILE A 80 -16.39 2.82 19.48
N LYS A 81 -17.25 1.84 19.74
CA LYS A 81 -18.33 1.99 20.73
C LYS A 81 -17.83 2.15 22.16
N GLN A 82 -16.71 1.51 22.49
CA GLN A 82 -16.06 1.65 23.79
C GLN A 82 -15.17 2.87 23.91
N ASN A 83 -15.15 3.69 22.89
CA ASN A 83 -14.29 4.89 22.80
C ASN A 83 -12.81 4.54 22.94
N LYS A 84 -12.42 3.36 22.44
CA LYS A 84 -11.04 2.90 22.37
C LYS A 84 -10.54 3.00 20.94
N GLN A 85 -9.24 3.16 20.80
CA GLN A 85 -8.62 3.13 19.48
C GLN A 85 -8.58 1.69 18.98
N PRO A 86 -8.99 1.42 17.73
CA PRO A 86 -8.82 0.10 17.15
C PRO A 86 -7.34 -0.31 17.11
N GLU A 87 -7.09 -1.60 17.23
CA GLU A 87 -5.72 -2.13 17.17
C GLU A 87 -5.09 -1.86 15.81
N ASP A 88 -3.80 -1.57 15.83
CA ASP A 88 -3.01 -1.45 14.61
C ASP A 88 -2.89 -2.81 13.93
N VAL A 89 -2.98 -2.80 12.61
CA VAL A 89 -2.81 -4.01 11.81
C VAL A 89 -1.64 -3.88 10.86
N THR A 90 -1.23 -4.99 10.30
CA THR A 90 -0.17 -5.05 9.30
C THR A 90 -0.78 -5.44 7.97
N ILE A 91 -0.43 -4.73 6.90
CA ILE A 91 -0.86 -5.06 5.55
C ILE A 91 0.35 -5.57 4.77
N HIS A 92 0.23 -6.77 4.21
CA HIS A 92 1.21 -7.33 3.29
C HIS A 92 0.67 -7.27 1.87
N SER A 93 1.43 -6.70 0.96
CA SER A 93 1.05 -6.62 -0.45
C SER A 93 2.10 -7.29 -1.31
N TYR A 94 1.64 -8.15 -2.20
CA TYR A 94 2.48 -8.83 -3.17
C TYR A 94 1.99 -8.48 -4.57
N ILE A 95 2.90 -8.12 -5.45
CA ILE A 95 2.61 -7.98 -6.87
C ILE A 95 3.84 -8.41 -7.67
N GLY A 96 3.62 -9.06 -8.79
CA GLY A 96 4.72 -9.55 -9.59
C GLY A 96 4.40 -9.63 -11.06
N GLU A 97 5.35 -10.15 -11.79
CA GLU A 97 5.31 -10.26 -13.23
C GLU A 97 4.33 -11.34 -13.72
N ASN A 98 4.13 -12.34 -12.90
CA ASN A 98 3.25 -13.45 -13.23
C ASN A 98 2.58 -13.99 -11.97
N ASP A 99 1.68 -14.94 -12.15
CA ASP A 99 0.92 -15.56 -11.07
C ASP A 99 1.70 -16.68 -10.35
N ALA A 100 3.00 -16.53 -10.22
CA ALA A 100 3.85 -17.57 -9.69
C ALA A 100 3.78 -17.74 -8.16
N GLY A 101 2.98 -16.95 -7.48
CA GLY A 101 2.78 -17.09 -6.04
C GLY A 101 4.04 -16.80 -5.24
N GLU A 102 4.11 -17.39 -4.05
CA GLU A 102 5.17 -17.11 -3.08
C GLU A 102 6.56 -17.64 -3.47
N ASP A 103 6.61 -18.54 -4.44
CA ASP A 103 7.84 -19.22 -4.81
C ASP A 103 8.63 -18.51 -5.93
N ALA A 104 8.11 -17.41 -6.44
CA ALA A 104 8.74 -16.69 -7.54
C ALA A 104 9.84 -15.77 -7.04
N THR A 105 10.96 -16.33 -6.69
CA THR A 105 12.12 -15.57 -6.21
C THR A 105 12.58 -14.56 -7.26
N GLY A 106 12.56 -13.26 -6.91
CA GLY A 106 12.99 -12.20 -7.79
C GLY A 106 11.95 -11.71 -8.79
N SER A 107 10.76 -12.29 -8.79
CA SER A 107 9.67 -11.91 -9.69
C SER A 107 8.51 -11.21 -9.00
N GLN A 108 8.62 -10.99 -7.70
CA GLN A 108 7.56 -10.40 -6.87
C GLN A 108 8.07 -9.24 -6.06
N GLU A 109 7.29 -8.16 -6.05
CA GLU A 109 7.51 -7.05 -5.13
C GLU A 109 6.66 -7.29 -3.89
N GLU A 110 7.27 -7.27 -2.72
CA GLU A 110 6.58 -7.41 -1.45
C GLU A 110 6.78 -6.16 -0.61
N VAL A 111 5.69 -5.55 -0.21
CA VAL A 111 5.69 -4.39 0.67
C VAL A 111 4.84 -4.69 1.89
N VAL A 112 5.38 -4.41 3.07
CA VAL A 112 4.70 -4.58 4.34
C VAL A 112 4.46 -3.20 4.94
N LEU A 113 3.21 -2.89 5.23
CA LEU A 113 2.82 -1.65 5.91
C LEU A 113 2.55 -1.95 7.38
N LYS A 114 3.21 -1.21 8.27
CA LYS A 114 3.13 -1.42 9.71
C LYS A 114 2.45 -0.25 10.40
N GLY A 115 1.77 -0.54 11.51
CA GLY A 115 1.05 0.49 12.25
C GLY A 115 -0.12 1.04 11.46
N VAL A 116 -0.82 0.18 10.73
CA VAL A 116 -1.94 0.58 9.88
C VAL A 116 -3.17 0.83 10.73
N GLN A 117 -3.78 1.99 10.55
CA GLN A 117 -5.04 2.36 11.17
C GLN A 117 -6.02 2.79 10.08
N PHE A 118 -7.20 2.19 10.08
CA PHE A 118 -8.25 2.54 9.14
C PHE A 118 -8.93 3.84 9.57
N ASP A 119 -9.17 4.72 8.60
CA ASP A 119 -9.72 6.05 8.87
C ASP A 119 -11.22 6.04 9.11
N GLU A 120 -11.90 5.02 8.61
CA GLU A 120 -13.35 4.96 8.64
C GLU A 120 -13.86 3.53 8.71
N LEU A 121 -15.07 3.38 9.19
CA LEU A 121 -15.76 2.10 9.20
C LEU A 121 -17.02 2.20 8.33
N PRO A 122 -17.06 1.57 7.17
CA PRO A 122 -18.27 1.55 6.37
C PRO A 122 -19.32 0.67 7.06
N LEU A 123 -20.47 1.27 7.38
CA LEU A 123 -21.56 0.58 8.06
C LEU A 123 -22.61 0.09 7.08
N ILE A 124 -23.09 0.98 6.24
CA ILE A 124 -24.17 0.67 5.30
C ILE A 124 -23.84 1.32 3.96
N ASN A 125 -23.76 0.50 2.94
CA ASN A 125 -23.56 0.98 1.57
C ASN A 125 -24.06 -0.09 0.60
N TRP A 126 -25.32 0.03 0.19
CA TRP A 126 -25.90 -0.89 -0.78
C TRP A 126 -26.87 -0.17 -1.68
N GLU A 127 -27.03 -0.69 -2.88
CA GLU A 127 -27.93 -0.16 -3.89
C GLU A 127 -28.54 -1.32 -4.68
N THR A 128 -29.82 -1.22 -5.01
CA THR A 128 -30.51 -2.24 -5.80
C THR A 128 -29.82 -2.44 -7.15
N LYS A 129 -29.60 -3.68 -7.52
CA LYS A 129 -28.96 -4.11 -8.77
C LYS A 129 -27.48 -3.73 -8.90
N LYS A 130 -26.84 -3.34 -7.79
CA LYS A 130 -25.39 -3.13 -7.75
C LYS A 130 -24.73 -4.09 -6.79
N LEU A 131 -23.54 -4.55 -7.15
CA LEU A 131 -22.71 -5.36 -6.28
C LEU A 131 -22.09 -4.49 -5.19
N GLY A 132 -22.04 -5.03 -3.97
CA GLY A 132 -21.51 -4.29 -2.84
C GLY A 132 -19.98 -4.15 -2.92
N GLU A 133 -19.50 -2.94 -2.66
CA GLU A 133 -18.07 -2.63 -2.60
C GLU A 133 -17.78 -1.83 -1.33
N GLU A 134 -16.57 -2.00 -0.80
CA GLU A 134 -16.07 -1.17 0.29
C GLU A 134 -14.79 -0.48 -0.17
N SER A 135 -14.67 0.82 0.15
CA SER A 135 -13.46 1.60 -0.08
C SER A 135 -13.09 2.25 1.23
N ILE A 136 -11.90 1.93 1.74
CA ILE A 136 -11.50 2.34 3.08
C ILE A 136 -10.11 2.96 3.01
N GLY A 137 -10.02 4.22 3.47
CA GLY A 137 -8.76 4.91 3.63
C GLY A 137 -8.06 4.45 4.90
N PHE A 138 -6.74 4.50 4.90
CA PHE A 138 -5.95 4.15 6.07
C PHE A 138 -4.67 4.98 6.13
N THR A 139 -4.08 5.03 7.30
CA THR A 139 -2.75 5.59 7.52
C THR A 139 -1.83 4.49 8.03
N PHE A 140 -0.54 4.66 7.84
CA PHE A 140 0.47 3.74 8.38
C PHE A 140 1.67 4.54 8.87
N THR A 141 2.38 3.98 9.86
CA THR A 141 3.50 4.68 10.50
C THR A 141 4.84 4.23 9.97
N ASP A 142 4.93 3.02 9.46
CA ASP A 142 6.18 2.44 8.97
C ASP A 142 5.90 1.46 7.84
N TYR A 143 6.93 1.15 7.09
CA TYR A 143 6.81 0.20 6.00
C TYR A 143 8.14 -0.53 5.81
N GLU A 144 8.09 -1.67 5.15
CA GLU A 144 9.25 -2.46 4.79
C GLU A 144 9.08 -3.00 3.38
N VAL A 145 10.12 -2.86 2.58
CA VAL A 145 10.14 -3.46 1.24
C VAL A 145 10.99 -4.73 1.34
N LYS A 146 10.33 -5.89 1.28
CA LYS A 146 11.00 -7.18 1.44
C LYS A 146 11.44 -7.80 0.14
N GLY A 147 10.68 -7.59 -0.92
CA GLY A 147 11.00 -8.12 -2.23
C GLY A 147 10.99 -7.02 -3.26
N THR A 148 11.90 -7.10 -4.22
CA THR A 148 11.98 -6.14 -5.33
C THR A 148 12.16 -6.86 -6.64
N VAL A 149 11.69 -6.22 -7.72
CA VAL A 149 11.86 -6.72 -9.09
C VAL A 149 12.70 -5.70 -9.84
N THR A 150 13.75 -6.20 -10.50
CA THR A 150 14.63 -5.35 -11.30
C THR A 150 14.36 -5.56 -12.77
N TYR A 151 14.21 -4.49 -13.51
CA TYR A 151 14.10 -4.50 -14.96
C TYR A 151 15.40 -4.02 -15.58
N ALA A 152 16.09 -4.93 -16.26
CA ALA A 152 17.39 -4.67 -16.90
C ALA A 152 18.46 -4.22 -15.87
N ASP A 153 19.27 -3.23 -16.19
CA ASP A 153 20.41 -2.78 -15.36
C ASP A 153 20.08 -1.52 -14.55
N GLU A 154 18.86 -1.44 -14.05
CA GLU A 154 18.40 -0.27 -13.29
C GLU A 154 19.16 -0.12 -11.98
N LYS A 155 19.56 1.11 -11.68
CA LYS A 155 20.22 1.47 -10.44
C LYS A 155 19.70 2.80 -9.91
N TRP A 156 19.74 2.96 -8.62
CA TRP A 156 19.30 4.20 -7.98
C TRP A 156 20.39 4.72 -7.02
N GLY A 157 20.69 6.00 -7.17
CA GLY A 157 21.58 6.70 -6.25
C GLY A 157 23.00 6.15 -6.23
N SER A 158 23.55 5.96 -5.02
CA SER A 158 24.90 5.48 -4.80
C SER A 158 25.01 3.96 -4.63
N GLU A 159 24.05 3.24 -5.13
CA GLU A 159 24.03 1.79 -5.10
C GLU A 159 25.20 1.21 -5.89
N ASN A 160 25.96 0.34 -5.28
CA ASN A 160 27.12 -0.30 -5.89
C ASN A 160 26.91 -1.81 -6.02
#